data_350a51b366250a666bc46f0a5d30c21f
#
_entry.id   350a51b366250a666bc46f0a5d30c21f
#
_cell.length_a   1.000
_cell.length_b   1.000
_cell.length_c   1.000
_cell.angle_alpha   90.00
_cell.angle_beta   90.00
_cell.angle_gamma   90.00
#
_symmetry.space_group_name_H-M   'P 1'
#
loop_
_entity.id
_entity.type
_entity.pdbx_description
1 polymer ?
#
loop_
_entity_poly.entity_id
_entity_poly.type
_entity_poly.pdbx_seq_one_letter_code
_entity_poly.pdbx_strand_id
1 'polypeptide(L)'
;MAESEQNVLRANKPVGRWRWIGGIALLLIVAITVLGIVVYRAEPTLRATVIETLSTRFKSKVELDEFHVSLFKGLQVSGNELRIFGDTDPNNHEPGVQPIISVAEFRFRMRILDLFRSPMHVDTVYVKGLQLNLPPREHRSEMNNMGPKGGKIEIIVDRLVCDKAQLIVNTLRPGKLPLEFDIESLKMTSIGPGSPLHFDANLTNPKPVGHILSSGLFGPWQADSPRDTPVSGTYSFNHADLGTIKGLGGILSSTGRYAGILDNIVVDGATDTPDFRIAISGRAVPLHTDFHATVDGTSGDIYLQPVKAKILNSWLVANGSAVRTRDPDGHRVELDVVIERGKIEDLLKMAIRTDPPIITGIVRLKTKLSLPPGEPDVANRLQLAGNFQVSGAHFTNDKIQGKIDALSMRSQGKPKLAQDNNSEEVRSDMKGTFSLSNGLISFSQLQFRVPGTRVNLTGTYSLDGNQFDFHGKVRLDAKLSQMVTGWKSILLKPVDPFFSKNGAGTEVPVQINGTKSDPYFGLDFGRKDESKTLVKKQ
;
A
#
# COMPACT_ATOMS: atom_id res chain seq x y z
N MET A 1 7.93 114.78 -32.84
CA MET A 1 7.40 114.03 -33.97
C MET A 1 7.77 112.63 -33.79
N ALA A 2 6.78 111.81 -33.79
CA ALA A 2 6.63 110.38 -33.96
C ALA A 2 5.99 109.70 -32.77
N GLU A 3 4.77 109.32 -33.05
CA GLU A 3 3.82 108.63 -32.17
C GLU A 3 4.24 107.19 -31.89
N SER A 4 3.97 106.77 -30.69
CA SER A 4 4.13 105.40 -30.25
C SER A 4 2.78 104.67 -30.33
N GLU A 5 2.67 103.64 -31.17
CA GLU A 5 1.55 102.73 -31.18
C GLU A 5 1.77 101.62 -30.16
N GLN A 6 0.86 101.54 -29.19
CA GLN A 6 0.75 100.37 -28.27
C GLN A 6 -0.04 99.29 -28.90
N ASN A 7 0.61 98.13 -29.13
CA ASN A 7 -0.05 96.91 -29.57
C ASN A 7 -0.45 96.05 -28.36
N VAL A 8 -1.76 96.00 -28.06
CA VAL A 8 -2.33 95.19 -26.98
C VAL A 8 -2.53 93.72 -27.47
N LEU A 9 -1.67 92.82 -27.00
CA LEU A 9 -1.84 91.39 -27.18
C LEU A 9 -2.98 90.86 -26.31
N ARG A 10 -4.11 90.55 -26.91
CA ARG A 10 -5.22 89.74 -26.28
C ARG A 10 -4.78 88.32 -26.09
N ALA A 11 -4.60 87.88 -24.85
CA ALA A 11 -4.42 86.52 -24.46
C ALA A 11 -5.73 85.69 -24.69
N ASN A 12 -5.75 84.82 -25.68
CA ASN A 12 -6.83 83.87 -25.88
C ASN A 12 -6.71 82.77 -24.84
N LYS A 13 -7.64 82.70 -23.87
CA LYS A 13 -7.75 81.58 -22.91
C LYS A 13 -8.30 80.34 -23.62
N PRO A 14 -7.68 79.11 -23.51
CA PRO A 14 -8.19 77.90 -24.08
C PRO A 14 -9.27 77.29 -23.19
N VAL A 15 -10.49 77.77 -23.22
CA VAL A 15 -11.64 77.37 -22.39
C VAL A 15 -12.31 76.06 -22.98
N GLY A 16 -11.86 75.53 -24.13
CA GLY A 16 -12.53 74.44 -24.80
C GLY A 16 -12.10 73.03 -24.38
N ARG A 17 -10.85 72.81 -24.01
CA ARG A 17 -10.32 71.44 -23.80
C ARG A 17 -10.78 70.79 -22.49
N TRP A 18 -10.91 71.53 -21.40
CA TRP A 18 -11.34 71.01 -20.09
C TRP A 18 -12.83 70.63 -20.05
N ARG A 19 -13.67 71.28 -20.82
CA ARG A 19 -15.12 70.92 -20.92
C ARG A 19 -15.32 69.56 -21.63
N TRP A 20 -14.51 69.27 -22.63
CA TRP A 20 -14.53 67.97 -23.32
C TRP A 20 -13.98 66.83 -22.44
N ILE A 21 -12.93 67.05 -21.67
CA ILE A 21 -12.36 66.09 -20.70
C ILE A 21 -13.38 65.81 -19.58
N GLY A 22 -14.04 66.84 -19.06
CA GLY A 22 -15.12 66.66 -18.08
C GLY A 22 -16.33 65.91 -18.63
N GLY A 23 -16.73 66.18 -19.90
CA GLY A 23 -17.76 65.44 -20.58
C GLY A 23 -17.45 63.95 -20.82
N ILE A 24 -16.23 63.64 -21.24
CA ILE A 24 -15.75 62.27 -21.42
C ILE A 24 -15.65 61.55 -20.05
N ALA A 25 -15.18 62.20 -19.02
CA ALA A 25 -15.12 61.66 -17.65
C ALA A 25 -16.52 61.37 -17.09
N LEU A 26 -17.50 62.27 -17.31
CA LEU A 26 -18.89 62.05 -16.91
C LEU A 26 -19.52 60.90 -17.67
N LEU A 27 -19.29 60.77 -18.99
CA LEU A 27 -19.76 59.68 -19.82
C LEU A 27 -19.17 58.35 -19.38
N LEU A 28 -17.87 58.31 -19.04
CA LEU A 28 -17.22 57.13 -18.47
C LEU A 28 -17.81 56.74 -17.10
N ILE A 29 -18.04 57.72 -16.23
CA ILE A 29 -18.67 57.47 -14.93
C ILE A 29 -20.08 56.92 -15.11
N VAL A 30 -20.89 57.53 -16.01
CA VAL A 30 -22.23 57.01 -16.32
C VAL A 30 -22.17 55.61 -16.93
N ALA A 31 -21.26 55.36 -17.87
CA ALA A 31 -21.09 54.04 -18.45
C ALA A 31 -20.68 52.98 -17.42
N ILE A 32 -19.75 53.33 -16.51
CA ILE A 32 -19.33 52.44 -15.40
C ILE A 32 -20.50 52.19 -14.43
N THR A 33 -21.28 53.23 -14.12
CA THR A 33 -22.43 53.12 -13.22
C THR A 33 -23.57 52.28 -13.85
N VAL A 34 -23.88 52.50 -15.14
CA VAL A 34 -24.85 51.70 -15.89
C VAL A 34 -24.40 50.25 -15.98
N LEU A 35 -23.11 50.00 -16.27
CA LEU A 35 -22.50 48.67 -16.30
C LEU A 35 -22.59 48.02 -14.92
N GLY A 36 -22.29 48.72 -13.86
CA GLY A 36 -22.43 48.27 -12.47
C GLY A 36 -23.88 47.88 -12.13
N ILE A 37 -24.85 48.69 -12.54
CA ILE A 37 -26.29 48.40 -12.35
C ILE A 37 -26.74 47.19 -13.15
N VAL A 38 -26.29 47.05 -14.39
CA VAL A 38 -26.58 45.90 -15.25
C VAL A 38 -26.00 44.62 -14.63
N VAL A 39 -24.75 44.62 -14.16
CA VAL A 39 -24.16 43.49 -13.47
C VAL A 39 -24.91 43.15 -12.19
N TYR A 40 -25.18 44.14 -11.36
CA TYR A 40 -25.93 43.95 -10.11
C TYR A 40 -27.34 43.33 -10.33
N ARG A 41 -28.04 43.73 -11.39
CA ARG A 41 -29.36 43.15 -11.76
C ARG A 41 -29.24 41.80 -12.43
N ALA A 42 -28.13 41.48 -13.11
CA ALA A 42 -27.90 40.21 -13.78
C ALA A 42 -27.44 39.11 -12.81
N GLU A 43 -26.82 39.49 -11.69
CA GLU A 43 -26.22 38.57 -10.72
C GLU A 43 -27.22 37.54 -10.17
N PRO A 44 -28.42 37.90 -9.67
CA PRO A 44 -29.40 36.92 -9.17
C PRO A 44 -29.94 35.99 -10.26
N THR A 45 -30.10 36.52 -11.49
CA THR A 45 -30.57 35.71 -12.63
C THR A 45 -29.48 34.71 -13.06
N LEU A 46 -28.22 35.14 -13.13
CA LEU A 46 -27.10 34.26 -13.45
C LEU A 46 -26.90 33.21 -12.36
N ARG A 47 -27.02 33.58 -11.09
CA ARG A 47 -26.96 32.64 -9.97
C ARG A 47 -28.03 31.56 -10.09
N ALA A 48 -29.27 31.96 -10.33
CA ALA A 48 -30.39 31.03 -10.52
C ALA A 48 -30.14 30.08 -11.71
N THR A 49 -29.67 30.62 -12.85
CA THR A 49 -29.32 29.82 -14.03
C THR A 49 -28.21 28.82 -13.77
N VAL A 50 -27.18 29.22 -13.01
CA VAL A 50 -26.08 28.31 -12.62
C VAL A 50 -26.64 27.17 -11.74
N ILE A 51 -27.40 27.50 -10.71
CA ILE A 51 -28.03 26.51 -9.82
C ILE A 51 -28.91 25.55 -10.61
N GLU A 52 -29.80 26.07 -11.47
CA GLU A 52 -30.71 25.26 -12.30
C GLU A 52 -29.94 24.35 -13.27
N THR A 53 -28.92 24.89 -13.94
CA THR A 53 -28.06 24.13 -14.87
C THR A 53 -27.34 22.99 -14.14
N LEU A 54 -26.75 23.27 -13.00
CA LEU A 54 -26.06 22.25 -12.19
C LEU A 54 -27.08 21.23 -11.62
N SER A 55 -28.21 21.67 -11.10
CA SER A 55 -29.27 20.79 -10.57
C SER A 55 -29.81 19.85 -11.64
N THR A 56 -30.04 20.38 -12.85
CA THR A 56 -30.48 19.56 -13.99
C THR A 56 -29.41 18.57 -14.46
N ARG A 57 -28.16 19.02 -14.48
CA ARG A 57 -27.03 18.21 -14.92
C ARG A 57 -26.69 17.07 -13.95
N PHE A 58 -26.67 17.37 -12.66
CA PHE A 58 -26.39 16.38 -11.61
C PHE A 58 -27.65 15.66 -11.11
N LYS A 59 -28.85 16.07 -11.57
CA LYS A 59 -30.15 15.57 -11.11
C LYS A 59 -30.28 15.59 -9.58
N SER A 60 -29.76 16.61 -8.96
CA SER A 60 -29.66 16.71 -7.53
C SER A 60 -29.80 18.15 -7.05
N LYS A 61 -30.06 18.33 -5.76
CA LYS A 61 -30.11 19.64 -5.12
C LYS A 61 -28.72 20.28 -5.17
N VAL A 62 -28.68 21.55 -5.60
CA VAL A 62 -27.48 22.39 -5.62
C VAL A 62 -27.75 23.62 -4.76
N GLU A 63 -26.84 23.87 -3.83
CA GLU A 63 -26.82 25.07 -2.98
C GLU A 63 -25.59 25.90 -3.32
N LEU A 64 -25.76 27.20 -3.34
CA LEU A 64 -24.70 28.17 -3.60
C LEU A 64 -25.00 29.41 -2.76
N ASP A 65 -24.14 29.71 -1.77
CA ASP A 65 -24.42 30.78 -0.81
C ASP A 65 -24.12 32.15 -1.40
N GLU A 66 -22.89 32.40 -1.82
CA GLU A 66 -22.49 33.67 -2.40
C GLU A 66 -22.13 33.49 -3.87
N PHE A 67 -22.53 34.46 -4.68
CA PHE A 67 -22.23 34.48 -6.10
C PHE A 67 -22.01 35.92 -6.55
N HIS A 68 -20.83 36.21 -7.08
CA HIS A 68 -20.43 37.54 -7.51
C HIS A 68 -19.95 37.53 -8.95
N VAL A 69 -20.37 38.52 -9.69
CA VAL A 69 -19.96 38.75 -11.07
C VAL A 69 -19.27 40.10 -11.19
N SER A 70 -18.08 40.15 -11.77
CA SER A 70 -17.33 41.36 -12.04
C SER A 70 -16.89 41.43 -13.50
N LEU A 71 -17.03 42.60 -14.10
CA LEU A 71 -16.61 42.88 -15.47
C LEU A 71 -15.27 43.62 -15.57
N PHE A 72 -14.64 43.90 -14.43
CA PHE A 72 -13.36 44.59 -14.40
C PHE A 72 -12.22 43.67 -14.89
N LYS A 73 -11.60 43.98 -16.01
CA LYS A 73 -10.60 43.17 -16.72
C LYS A 73 -11.13 41.82 -17.27
N GLY A 74 -12.36 41.79 -17.77
CA GLY A 74 -13.04 40.59 -18.29
C GLY A 74 -14.17 40.13 -17.39
N LEU A 75 -14.89 39.08 -17.79
CA LEU A 75 -15.90 38.48 -16.93
C LEU A 75 -15.21 37.59 -15.89
N GLN A 76 -15.32 37.99 -14.63
CA GLN A 76 -14.88 37.19 -13.50
C GLN A 76 -16.12 36.77 -12.71
N VAL A 77 -16.23 35.47 -12.45
CA VAL A 77 -17.27 34.88 -11.61
C VAL A 77 -16.58 34.27 -10.40
N SER A 78 -17.13 34.50 -9.22
CA SER A 78 -16.67 33.88 -7.98
C SER A 78 -17.88 33.51 -7.12
N GLY A 79 -17.72 32.51 -6.28
CA GLY A 79 -18.73 32.09 -5.35
C GLY A 79 -18.14 31.28 -4.21
N ASN A 80 -18.93 31.18 -3.14
CA ASN A 80 -18.56 30.45 -1.93
C ASN A 80 -19.63 29.40 -1.62
N GLU A 81 -19.21 28.34 -0.92
CA GLU A 81 -20.10 27.32 -0.39
C GLU A 81 -21.01 26.68 -1.46
N LEU A 82 -20.42 26.27 -2.59
CA LEU A 82 -21.13 25.43 -3.56
C LEU A 82 -21.24 24.02 -3.01
N ARG A 83 -22.47 23.50 -2.88
CA ARG A 83 -22.77 22.15 -2.40
C ARG A 83 -23.66 21.42 -3.40
N ILE A 84 -23.27 20.21 -3.78
CA ILE A 84 -24.05 19.31 -4.65
C ILE A 84 -24.33 18.05 -3.85
N PHE A 85 -25.60 17.74 -3.64
CA PHE A 85 -26.04 16.58 -2.86
C PHE A 85 -26.21 15.35 -3.77
N GLY A 86 -26.25 14.14 -3.19
CA GLY A 86 -26.55 12.92 -3.93
C GLY A 86 -28.02 12.84 -4.35
N ASP A 87 -28.34 11.80 -5.12
CA ASP A 87 -29.68 11.52 -5.66
C ASP A 87 -30.73 11.36 -4.55
N THR A 88 -31.16 12.48 -4.01
CA THR A 88 -32.32 12.63 -3.16
C THR A 88 -33.28 13.51 -3.93
N ASP A 89 -34.55 13.12 -3.96
CA ASP A 89 -35.62 13.96 -4.50
C ASP A 89 -35.38 15.43 -4.13
N PRO A 90 -35.23 16.36 -5.11
CA PRO A 90 -34.95 17.77 -4.84
C PRO A 90 -35.92 18.41 -3.83
N ASN A 91 -37.08 17.79 -3.62
CA ASN A 91 -38.15 18.25 -2.74
C ASN A 91 -38.14 17.56 -1.34
N ASN A 92 -37.36 16.51 -1.13
CA ASN A 92 -37.39 15.73 0.11
C ASN A 92 -35.96 15.58 0.70
N HIS A 93 -35.47 16.67 1.24
CA HIS A 93 -34.13 16.72 1.85
C HIS A 93 -34.20 16.36 3.33
N GLU A 94 -33.69 15.19 3.71
CA GLU A 94 -33.49 14.85 5.12
C GLU A 94 -32.41 15.74 5.74
N PRO A 95 -32.65 16.38 6.88
CA PRO A 95 -31.64 17.16 7.58
C PRO A 95 -30.46 16.26 7.98
N GLY A 96 -29.24 16.61 7.56
CA GLY A 96 -28.01 15.90 7.94
C GLY A 96 -27.33 15.10 6.83
N VAL A 97 -27.89 15.05 5.62
CA VAL A 97 -27.23 14.42 4.47
C VAL A 97 -26.02 15.28 4.04
N GLN A 98 -24.84 14.67 4.02
CA GLN A 98 -23.63 15.36 3.57
C GLN A 98 -23.62 15.51 2.04
N PRO A 99 -23.14 16.66 1.51
CA PRO A 99 -23.00 16.84 0.08
C PRO A 99 -21.95 15.87 -0.49
N ILE A 100 -22.19 15.36 -1.69
CA ILE A 100 -21.21 14.54 -2.42
C ILE A 100 -20.07 15.40 -2.91
N ILE A 101 -20.36 16.63 -3.34
CA ILE A 101 -19.36 17.60 -3.75
C ILE A 101 -19.60 18.88 -2.97
N SER A 102 -18.57 19.37 -2.30
CA SER A 102 -18.57 20.71 -1.71
C SER A 102 -17.33 21.49 -2.14
N VAL A 103 -17.51 22.77 -2.39
CA VAL A 103 -16.43 23.71 -2.77
C VAL A 103 -16.56 24.91 -1.88
N ALA A 104 -15.54 25.18 -1.07
CA ALA A 104 -15.58 26.32 -0.17
C ALA A 104 -15.49 27.66 -0.93
N GLU A 105 -14.63 27.74 -1.92
CA GLU A 105 -14.44 28.94 -2.74
C GLU A 105 -14.11 28.53 -4.18
N PHE A 106 -14.76 29.14 -5.14
CA PHE A 106 -14.37 29.03 -6.54
C PHE A 106 -14.30 30.41 -7.20
N ARG A 107 -13.41 30.52 -8.18
CA ARG A 107 -13.27 31.72 -9.00
C ARG A 107 -12.81 31.32 -10.39
N PHE A 108 -13.47 31.83 -11.40
CA PHE A 108 -13.02 31.68 -12.78
C PHE A 108 -13.07 32.99 -13.55
N ARG A 109 -12.25 33.06 -14.58
CA ARG A 109 -12.17 34.19 -15.49
C ARG A 109 -12.35 33.71 -16.92
N MET A 110 -13.12 34.52 -17.69
CA MET A 110 -13.33 34.29 -19.12
C MET A 110 -13.45 35.62 -19.86
N ARG A 111 -13.26 35.59 -21.16
CA ARG A 111 -13.52 36.76 -22.00
C ARG A 111 -15.01 36.86 -22.25
N ILE A 112 -15.53 38.09 -22.27
CA ILE A 112 -16.96 38.34 -22.52
C ILE A 112 -17.42 37.75 -23.87
N LEU A 113 -16.56 37.79 -24.88
CA LEU A 113 -16.87 37.25 -26.22
C LEU A 113 -16.99 35.71 -26.22
N ASP A 114 -16.35 35.03 -25.29
CA ASP A 114 -16.37 33.56 -25.20
C ASP A 114 -17.68 33.03 -24.62
N LEU A 115 -18.48 33.89 -23.97
CA LEU A 115 -19.88 33.59 -23.59
C LEU A 115 -20.79 33.23 -24.77
N PHE A 116 -20.47 33.75 -25.95
CA PHE A 116 -21.26 33.61 -27.16
C PHE A 116 -20.68 32.58 -28.13
N ARG A 117 -19.62 31.87 -27.71
CA ARG A 117 -18.97 30.81 -28.49
C ARG A 117 -19.37 29.42 -28.01
N SER A 118 -19.41 28.47 -28.92
CA SER A 118 -19.49 27.06 -28.58
C SER A 118 -18.32 26.34 -29.28
N PRO A 119 -17.40 25.73 -28.53
CA PRO A 119 -17.34 25.62 -27.06
C PRO A 119 -17.02 26.95 -26.36
N MET A 120 -17.53 27.10 -25.11
CA MET A 120 -17.24 28.23 -24.25
C MET A 120 -15.83 28.08 -23.67
N HIS A 121 -14.98 29.10 -23.79
CA HIS A 121 -13.63 29.09 -23.25
C HIS A 121 -13.53 29.79 -21.88
N VAL A 122 -12.96 29.08 -20.92
CA VAL A 122 -12.62 29.60 -19.58
C VAL A 122 -11.12 29.52 -19.41
N ASP A 123 -10.44 30.68 -19.19
CA ASP A 123 -9.00 30.74 -19.10
C ASP A 123 -8.47 29.96 -17.88
N THR A 124 -8.92 30.33 -16.67
CA THR A 124 -8.45 29.71 -15.45
C THR A 124 -9.58 29.59 -14.44
N VAL A 125 -9.71 28.41 -13.87
CA VAL A 125 -10.60 28.12 -12.74
C VAL A 125 -9.75 27.87 -11.51
N TYR A 126 -9.98 28.62 -10.45
CA TYR A 126 -9.41 28.39 -9.13
C TYR A 126 -10.49 27.81 -8.24
N VAL A 127 -10.15 26.72 -7.57
CA VAL A 127 -11.02 26.02 -6.61
C VAL A 127 -10.24 25.86 -5.32
N LYS A 128 -10.88 26.14 -4.19
CA LYS A 128 -10.28 25.96 -2.87
C LYS A 128 -11.24 25.19 -1.98
N GLY A 129 -10.70 24.26 -1.21
CA GLY A 129 -11.50 23.44 -0.30
C GLY A 129 -12.51 22.57 -1.04
N LEU A 130 -12.10 21.95 -2.16
CA LEU A 130 -12.91 20.93 -2.83
C LEU A 130 -12.97 19.69 -1.94
N GLN A 131 -14.17 19.29 -1.56
CA GLN A 131 -14.41 18.05 -0.85
C GLN A 131 -15.27 17.13 -1.69
N LEU A 132 -14.79 15.92 -1.94
CA LEU A 132 -15.49 14.88 -2.67
C LEU A 132 -15.79 13.72 -1.73
N ASN A 133 -17.07 13.59 -1.32
CA ASN A 133 -17.56 12.53 -0.45
C ASN A 133 -18.14 11.40 -1.28
N LEU A 134 -17.36 10.35 -1.54
CA LEU A 134 -17.87 9.17 -2.21
C LEU A 134 -18.70 8.34 -1.23
N PRO A 135 -19.96 8.02 -1.56
CA PRO A 135 -20.77 7.16 -0.71
C PRO A 135 -20.20 5.75 -0.63
N PRO A 136 -20.62 4.95 0.35
CA PRO A 136 -20.29 3.54 0.44
C PRO A 136 -20.56 2.81 -0.87
N ARG A 137 -19.76 1.77 -1.16
CA ARG A 137 -19.79 1.06 -2.45
C ARG A 137 -21.18 0.55 -2.83
N GLU A 138 -21.96 0.17 -1.83
CA GLU A 138 -23.33 -0.34 -1.97
C GLU A 138 -24.29 0.70 -2.57
N HIS A 139 -24.04 1.98 -2.32
CA HIS A 139 -24.83 3.11 -2.80
C HIS A 139 -24.24 3.80 -4.04
N ARG A 140 -23.07 3.35 -4.56
CA ARG A 140 -22.45 3.97 -5.74
C ARG A 140 -23.14 3.67 -7.06
N SER A 141 -23.96 2.62 -7.13
CA SER A 141 -24.77 2.33 -8.32
C SER A 141 -25.75 3.45 -8.65
N GLU A 142 -26.17 4.21 -7.66
CA GLU A 142 -27.03 5.39 -7.81
C GLU A 142 -26.26 6.57 -8.43
N MET A 143 -24.95 6.69 -8.19
CA MET A 143 -24.09 7.71 -8.79
C MET A 143 -23.83 7.52 -10.28
N ASN A 144 -23.94 6.32 -10.82
CA ASN A 144 -23.76 6.08 -12.26
C ASN A 144 -24.78 6.82 -13.12
N ASN A 145 -25.87 7.28 -12.52
CA ASN A 145 -26.88 8.13 -13.16
C ASN A 145 -26.55 9.63 -13.10
N MET A 146 -25.53 10.04 -12.33
CA MET A 146 -25.10 11.44 -12.16
C MET A 146 -24.10 11.92 -13.22
N GLY A 147 -23.65 11.05 -14.12
CA GLY A 147 -22.74 11.45 -15.19
C GLY A 147 -23.29 12.59 -16.04
N PRO A 148 -22.43 13.44 -16.61
CA PRO A 148 -22.86 14.54 -17.46
C PRO A 148 -23.56 14.01 -18.71
N LYS A 149 -24.86 13.83 -18.64
CA LYS A 149 -25.68 13.58 -19.83
C LYS A 149 -25.83 14.91 -20.56
N GLY A 150 -25.09 15.00 -21.68
CA GLY A 150 -25.17 15.98 -22.74
C GLY A 150 -26.00 17.26 -22.50
N GLY A 151 -25.38 18.26 -21.87
CA GLY A 151 -25.85 19.63 -22.01
C GLY A 151 -25.27 20.20 -23.31
N LYS A 152 -26.03 21.01 -24.03
CA LYS A 152 -25.63 21.67 -25.28
C LYS A 152 -24.46 22.67 -25.15
N ILE A 153 -23.92 22.88 -23.95
CA ILE A 153 -22.83 23.83 -23.71
C ILE A 153 -21.55 23.02 -23.48
N GLU A 154 -20.69 23.01 -24.48
CA GLU A 154 -19.32 22.50 -24.35
C GLU A 154 -18.45 23.58 -23.72
N ILE A 155 -17.74 23.25 -22.66
CA ILE A 155 -16.84 24.16 -21.93
C ILE A 155 -15.42 23.62 -22.05
N ILE A 156 -14.51 24.48 -22.45
CA ILE A 156 -13.08 24.24 -22.43
C ILE A 156 -12.46 25.09 -21.33
N VAL A 157 -11.70 24.46 -20.44
CA VAL A 157 -10.96 25.14 -19.38
C VAL A 157 -9.46 24.99 -19.65
N ASP A 158 -8.76 26.09 -19.87
CA ASP A 158 -7.33 26.05 -20.18
C ASP A 158 -6.52 25.59 -18.96
N ARG A 159 -6.93 26.04 -17.77
CA ARG A 159 -6.26 25.67 -16.52
C ARG A 159 -7.24 25.60 -15.35
N LEU A 160 -7.17 24.52 -14.60
CA LEU A 160 -7.82 24.41 -13.29
C LEU A 160 -6.73 24.26 -12.23
N VAL A 161 -6.84 25.05 -11.17
CA VAL A 161 -5.97 24.97 -9.99
C VAL A 161 -6.86 24.73 -8.79
N CYS A 162 -6.67 23.58 -8.17
CA CYS A 162 -7.35 23.21 -6.96
C CYS A 162 -6.37 23.22 -5.79
N ASP A 163 -6.68 24.00 -4.77
CA ASP A 163 -5.90 24.12 -3.55
C ASP A 163 -6.70 23.53 -2.39
N LYS A 164 -6.07 22.61 -1.65
CA LYS A 164 -6.69 21.88 -0.52
C LYS A 164 -7.97 21.14 -0.92
N ALA A 165 -7.84 20.10 -1.73
CA ALA A 165 -8.93 19.17 -1.97
C ALA A 165 -8.85 17.97 -1.01
N GLN A 166 -10.00 17.38 -0.73
CA GLN A 166 -10.12 16.17 0.07
C GLN A 166 -11.00 15.15 -0.65
N LEU A 167 -10.52 13.94 -0.77
CA LEU A 167 -11.31 12.81 -1.25
C LEU A 167 -11.63 11.90 -0.07
N ILE A 168 -12.91 11.80 0.28
CA ILE A 168 -13.40 10.95 1.36
C ILE A 168 -14.13 9.76 0.77
N VAL A 169 -13.66 8.56 1.07
CA VAL A 169 -14.30 7.30 0.65
C VAL A 169 -15.01 6.72 1.86
N ASN A 170 -16.32 6.89 1.91
CA ASN A 170 -17.15 6.44 3.02
C ASN A 170 -17.33 4.91 3.04
N THR A 171 -17.57 4.37 4.23
CA THR A 171 -17.82 2.95 4.47
C THR A 171 -18.99 2.77 5.43
N LEU A 172 -19.84 1.74 5.21
CA LEU A 172 -20.93 1.38 6.11
C LEU A 172 -20.51 0.53 7.31
N ARG A 173 -19.21 0.29 7.49
CA ARG A 173 -18.73 -0.68 8.48
C ARG A 173 -18.72 -0.13 9.89
N PRO A 174 -19.32 -0.85 10.85
CA PRO A 174 -19.27 -0.45 12.25
C PRO A 174 -17.81 -0.35 12.73
N GLY A 175 -17.46 0.78 13.35
CA GLY A 175 -16.16 1.00 13.95
C GLY A 175 -15.00 1.33 12.99
N LYS A 176 -15.27 1.52 11.68
CA LYS A 176 -14.25 1.96 10.71
C LYS A 176 -14.45 3.40 10.28
N LEU A 177 -13.36 4.15 10.28
CA LEU A 177 -13.31 5.51 9.77
C LEU A 177 -13.29 5.51 8.24
N PRO A 178 -13.82 6.56 7.58
CA PRO A 178 -13.66 6.78 6.15
C PRO A 178 -12.19 6.81 5.75
N LEU A 179 -11.90 6.46 4.50
CA LEU A 179 -10.58 6.63 3.93
C LEU A 179 -10.48 8.04 3.35
N GLU A 180 -9.57 8.84 3.87
CA GLU A 180 -9.41 10.25 3.50
C GLU A 180 -8.09 10.43 2.77
N PHE A 181 -8.14 11.07 1.60
CA PHE A 181 -6.98 11.48 0.82
C PHE A 181 -6.93 13.00 0.81
N ASP A 182 -5.92 13.55 1.43
CA ASP A 182 -5.70 14.99 1.41
C ASP A 182 -4.88 15.35 0.17
N ILE A 183 -5.49 16.07 -0.75
CA ILE A 183 -4.87 16.58 -1.96
C ILE A 183 -4.43 18.01 -1.68
N GLU A 184 -3.15 18.21 -1.47
CA GLU A 184 -2.58 19.51 -1.15
C GLU A 184 -2.71 20.47 -2.34
N SER A 185 -2.44 19.96 -3.54
CA SER A 185 -2.63 20.70 -4.77
C SER A 185 -2.93 19.80 -5.96
N LEU A 186 -3.82 20.24 -6.82
CA LEU A 186 -4.13 19.61 -8.09
C LEU A 186 -4.17 20.69 -9.17
N LYS A 187 -3.30 20.54 -10.18
CA LYS A 187 -3.32 21.39 -11.37
C LYS A 187 -3.73 20.55 -12.55
N MET A 188 -4.67 21.05 -13.33
CA MET A 188 -5.09 20.41 -14.57
C MET A 188 -5.05 21.42 -15.70
N THR A 189 -4.69 20.98 -16.89
CA THR A 189 -4.66 21.83 -18.10
C THR A 189 -5.32 21.10 -19.27
N SER A 190 -5.79 21.87 -20.24
CA SER A 190 -6.43 21.35 -21.46
C SER A 190 -7.70 20.55 -21.19
N ILE A 191 -8.55 21.04 -20.26
CA ILE A 191 -9.79 20.37 -19.87
C ILE A 191 -10.85 20.70 -20.91
N GLY A 192 -11.28 19.68 -21.68
CA GLY A 192 -12.31 19.85 -22.71
C GLY A 192 -12.86 18.51 -23.19
N PRO A 193 -13.97 18.54 -23.93
CA PRO A 193 -14.55 17.32 -24.48
C PRO A 193 -13.63 16.70 -25.53
N GLY A 194 -13.51 15.37 -25.48
CA GLY A 194 -12.80 14.57 -26.48
C GLY A 194 -11.28 14.62 -26.47
N SER A 195 -10.66 15.34 -25.53
CA SER A 195 -9.20 15.41 -25.39
C SER A 195 -8.76 14.98 -24.02
N PRO A 196 -7.58 14.34 -23.88
CA PRO A 196 -6.99 14.08 -22.57
C PRO A 196 -6.55 15.39 -21.91
N LEU A 197 -6.74 15.50 -20.60
CA LEU A 197 -6.20 16.57 -19.81
C LEU A 197 -4.85 16.18 -19.20
N HIS A 198 -3.97 17.15 -18.99
CA HIS A 198 -2.77 16.98 -18.18
C HIS A 198 -3.08 17.28 -16.71
N PHE A 199 -2.49 16.52 -15.82
CA PHE A 199 -2.60 16.80 -14.39
C PHE A 199 -1.25 16.69 -13.68
N ASP A 200 -1.09 17.52 -12.64
CA ASP A 200 -0.07 17.45 -11.61
C ASP A 200 -0.75 17.43 -10.27
N ALA A 201 -0.53 16.39 -9.50
CA ALA A 201 -1.15 16.17 -8.20
C ALA A 201 -0.11 15.97 -7.10
N ASN A 202 -0.33 16.63 -5.97
CA ASN A 202 0.38 16.38 -4.72
C ASN A 202 -0.66 15.98 -3.68
N LEU A 203 -0.53 14.77 -3.13
CA LEU A 203 -1.51 14.22 -2.20
C LEU A 203 -0.84 13.46 -1.07
N THR A 204 -1.49 13.40 0.07
CA THR A 204 -1.09 12.59 1.21
C THR A 204 -1.87 11.28 1.22
N ASN A 205 -1.13 10.16 1.22
CA ASN A 205 -1.72 8.83 1.33
C ASN A 205 -2.03 8.51 2.80
N PRO A 206 -3.23 8.02 3.14
CA PRO A 206 -3.60 7.81 4.54
C PRO A 206 -2.97 6.56 5.17
N LYS A 207 -2.64 5.51 4.38
CA LYS A 207 -2.10 4.27 4.92
C LYS A 207 -1.35 3.44 3.86
N PRO A 208 -0.03 3.29 3.93
CA PRO A 208 0.89 3.98 4.86
C PRO A 208 0.90 5.48 4.63
N VAL A 209 0.99 6.27 5.70
CA VAL A 209 1.03 7.73 5.60
C VAL A 209 2.29 8.16 4.87
N GLY A 210 2.14 8.99 3.83
CA GLY A 210 3.25 9.50 3.04
C GLY A 210 2.77 10.40 1.90
N HIS A 211 3.70 11.03 1.20
CA HIS A 211 3.40 12.00 0.14
C HIS A 211 3.53 11.39 -1.24
N ILE A 212 2.50 11.54 -2.07
CA ILE A 212 2.49 11.10 -3.45
C ILE A 212 2.48 12.33 -4.36
N LEU A 213 3.49 12.40 -5.23
CA LEU A 213 3.51 13.31 -6.37
C LEU A 213 3.20 12.50 -7.62
N SER A 214 2.24 12.94 -8.41
CA SER A 214 1.89 12.27 -9.66
C SER A 214 1.63 13.29 -10.75
N SER A 215 2.09 12.98 -11.97
CA SER A 215 1.94 13.82 -13.14
C SER A 215 1.63 12.94 -14.35
N GLY A 216 0.68 13.37 -15.20
CA GLY A 216 0.28 12.54 -16.31
C GLY A 216 -0.87 13.07 -17.14
N LEU A 217 -1.51 12.15 -17.85
CA LEU A 217 -2.67 12.36 -18.70
C LEU A 217 -3.87 11.57 -18.17
N PHE A 218 -5.02 12.18 -18.22
CA PHE A 218 -6.30 11.57 -17.89
C PHE A 218 -7.33 11.84 -18.99
N GLY A 219 -8.01 10.82 -19.44
CA GLY A 219 -9.03 10.95 -20.47
C GLY A 219 -8.55 10.69 -21.90
N PRO A 220 -9.43 10.97 -22.91
CA PRO A 220 -10.73 11.64 -22.74
C PRO A 220 -11.70 10.83 -21.91
N TRP A 221 -12.51 11.53 -21.08
CA TRP A 221 -13.51 10.91 -20.23
C TRP A 221 -14.54 10.12 -21.04
N GLN A 222 -14.74 8.85 -20.69
CA GLN A 222 -15.69 7.95 -21.32
C GLN A 222 -17.01 7.96 -20.53
N ALA A 223 -17.95 8.81 -20.95
CA ALA A 223 -19.21 9.00 -20.18
C ALA A 223 -20.08 7.74 -20.13
N ASP A 224 -20.10 6.94 -21.19
CA ASP A 224 -20.88 5.71 -21.28
C ASP A 224 -20.26 4.55 -20.49
N SER A 225 -18.93 4.57 -20.35
CA SER A 225 -18.17 3.57 -19.61
C SER A 225 -16.99 4.22 -18.88
N PRO A 226 -17.20 4.85 -17.72
CA PRO A 226 -16.17 5.59 -16.99
C PRO A 226 -14.91 4.76 -16.68
N ARG A 227 -15.05 3.45 -16.53
CA ARG A 227 -13.96 2.51 -16.30
C ARG A 227 -12.97 2.40 -17.45
N ASP A 228 -13.43 2.69 -18.69
CA ASP A 228 -12.61 2.63 -19.90
C ASP A 228 -11.85 3.95 -20.13
N THR A 229 -11.95 4.93 -19.23
CA THR A 229 -11.23 6.20 -19.33
C THR A 229 -9.73 5.96 -19.23
N PRO A 230 -8.94 6.39 -20.26
CA PRO A 230 -7.50 6.23 -20.25
C PRO A 230 -6.83 7.06 -19.15
N VAL A 231 -5.76 6.50 -18.58
CA VAL A 231 -4.90 7.19 -17.63
C VAL A 231 -3.44 6.78 -17.85
N SER A 232 -2.53 7.73 -17.77
CA SER A 232 -1.10 7.44 -17.81
C SER A 232 -0.30 8.51 -17.08
N GLY A 233 0.87 8.15 -16.57
CA GLY A 233 1.72 9.09 -15.87
C GLY A 233 2.87 8.45 -15.14
N THR A 234 3.49 9.26 -14.31
CA THR A 234 4.55 8.87 -13.38
C THR A 234 4.14 9.23 -11.96
N TYR A 235 4.69 8.54 -11.00
CA TYR A 235 4.49 8.86 -9.60
C TYR A 235 5.79 8.72 -8.81
N SER A 236 5.86 9.47 -7.71
CA SER A 236 6.79 9.23 -6.62
C SER A 236 6.02 9.21 -5.30
N PHE A 237 6.25 8.19 -4.50
CA PHE A 237 5.67 8.05 -3.17
C PHE A 237 6.80 8.14 -2.16
N ASN A 238 6.84 9.22 -1.41
CA ASN A 238 7.95 9.55 -0.53
C ASN A 238 7.52 9.50 0.93
N HIS A 239 8.46 9.08 1.80
CA HIS A 239 8.29 9.06 3.25
C HIS A 239 7.07 8.25 3.72
N ALA A 240 6.76 7.15 3.03
CA ALA A 240 5.66 6.28 3.42
C ALA A 240 5.99 5.51 4.70
N ASP A 241 5.37 5.90 5.81
CA ASP A 241 5.60 5.29 7.12
C ASP A 241 4.86 3.95 7.24
N LEU A 242 5.60 2.85 7.09
CA LEU A 242 5.07 1.50 7.28
C LEU A 242 4.64 1.21 8.72
N GLY A 243 5.06 2.03 9.70
CA GLY A 243 4.61 1.93 11.09
C GLY A 243 3.13 2.18 11.29
N THR A 244 2.47 2.82 10.32
CA THR A 244 1.01 2.97 10.28
C THR A 244 0.27 1.65 10.01
N ILE A 245 0.99 0.61 9.55
CA ILE A 245 0.49 -0.76 9.40
C ILE A 245 0.97 -1.55 10.61
N LYS A 246 0.04 -1.96 11.47
CA LYS A 246 0.34 -2.65 12.72
C LYS A 246 1.19 -3.91 12.51
N GLY A 247 2.36 -3.94 13.10
CA GLY A 247 3.32 -5.04 12.98
C GLY A 247 4.40 -4.85 11.91
N LEU A 248 4.40 -3.74 11.18
CA LEU A 248 5.47 -3.36 10.26
C LEU A 248 6.16 -2.09 10.73
N GLY A 249 7.29 -1.76 10.14
CA GLY A 249 7.99 -0.50 10.33
C GLY A 249 9.03 -0.26 9.23
N GLY A 250 9.48 0.97 9.13
CA GLY A 250 10.39 1.48 8.13
C GLY A 250 9.77 2.58 7.28
N ILE A 251 10.62 3.35 6.62
CA ILE A 251 10.21 4.42 5.72
C ILE A 251 10.41 3.95 4.28
N LEU A 252 9.30 3.78 3.56
CA LEU A 252 9.29 3.35 2.17
C LEU A 252 9.29 4.56 1.24
N SER A 253 10.10 4.47 0.18
CA SER A 253 10.00 5.32 -1.00
C SER A 253 9.69 4.46 -2.22
N SER A 254 8.84 4.95 -3.12
CA SER A 254 8.50 4.26 -4.36
C SER A 254 8.48 5.24 -5.53
N THR A 255 8.91 4.79 -6.68
CA THR A 255 8.79 5.52 -7.93
C THR A 255 8.34 4.59 -9.04
N GLY A 256 7.60 5.12 -10.01
CA GLY A 256 7.15 4.30 -11.12
C GLY A 256 6.40 5.09 -12.18
N ARG A 257 5.93 4.35 -13.16
CA ARG A 257 5.08 4.82 -14.25
C ARG A 257 3.85 3.93 -14.35
N TYR A 258 2.78 4.50 -14.84
CA TYR A 258 1.55 3.77 -15.05
C TYR A 258 0.88 4.19 -16.36
N ALA A 259 0.17 3.24 -16.99
CA ALA A 259 -0.62 3.49 -18.19
C ALA A 259 -1.72 2.42 -18.32
N GLY A 260 -2.83 2.80 -18.93
CA GLY A 260 -3.95 1.89 -19.20
C GLY A 260 -5.28 2.61 -19.17
N ILE A 261 -6.31 1.90 -18.74
CA ILE A 261 -7.66 2.42 -18.46
C ILE A 261 -7.96 2.24 -16.98
N LEU A 262 -8.94 2.96 -16.44
CA LEU A 262 -9.18 3.00 -14.99
C LEU A 262 -9.38 1.62 -14.34
N ASP A 263 -9.99 0.65 -15.02
CA ASP A 263 -10.16 -0.69 -14.47
C ASP A 263 -8.98 -1.63 -14.75
N ASN A 264 -8.00 -1.18 -15.55
CA ASN A 264 -6.83 -1.97 -15.91
C ASN A 264 -5.60 -1.07 -16.11
N ILE A 265 -5.04 -0.58 -15.01
CA ILE A 265 -3.86 0.29 -15.00
C ILE A 265 -2.62 -0.59 -14.81
N VAL A 266 -1.75 -0.64 -15.81
CA VAL A 266 -0.45 -1.30 -15.71
C VAL A 266 0.53 -0.36 -15.03
N VAL A 267 1.22 -0.84 -14.01
CA VAL A 267 2.18 -0.09 -13.20
C VAL A 267 3.52 -0.80 -13.19
N ASP A 268 4.58 -0.11 -13.59
CA ASP A 268 5.96 -0.53 -13.42
C ASP A 268 6.63 0.39 -12.40
N GLY A 269 7.25 -0.18 -11.39
CA GLY A 269 7.86 0.62 -10.34
C GLY A 269 8.88 -0.11 -9.51
N ALA A 270 9.54 0.67 -8.66
CA ALA A 270 10.46 0.17 -7.67
C ALA A 270 10.14 0.76 -6.28
N THR A 271 10.48 0.02 -5.22
CA THR A 271 10.41 0.51 -3.85
C THR A 271 11.72 0.32 -3.14
N ASP A 272 12.06 1.26 -2.26
CA ASP A 272 13.19 1.17 -1.35
C ASP A 272 12.73 1.43 0.08
N THR A 273 13.07 0.51 0.98
CA THR A 273 12.81 0.64 2.42
C THR A 273 14.10 0.25 3.16
N PRO A 274 15.00 1.20 3.41
CA PRO A 274 16.33 0.89 4.00
C PRO A 274 16.26 0.29 5.41
N ASP A 275 15.20 0.60 6.12
CA ASP A 275 14.96 0.26 7.52
C ASP A 275 13.72 -0.61 7.72
N PHE A 276 13.37 -1.43 6.73
CA PHE A 276 12.23 -2.35 6.82
C PHE A 276 12.38 -3.26 8.04
N ARG A 277 11.32 -3.40 8.80
CA ARG A 277 11.27 -4.30 9.96
C ARG A 277 9.89 -4.89 10.17
N ILE A 278 9.89 -6.10 10.69
CA ILE A 278 8.69 -6.74 11.23
C ILE A 278 8.78 -6.64 12.75
N ALA A 279 7.69 -6.26 13.42
CA ALA A 279 7.66 -5.98 14.85
C ALA A 279 8.17 -7.16 15.72
N ILE A 280 7.97 -8.40 15.23
CA ILE A 280 8.38 -9.62 15.94
C ILE A 280 9.90 -9.70 16.10
N SER A 281 10.67 -9.37 15.08
CA SER A 281 12.14 -9.33 15.15
C SER A 281 12.66 -8.00 15.68
N GLY A 282 11.97 -6.91 15.36
CA GLY A 282 12.34 -5.54 15.66
C GLY A 282 13.60 -5.05 14.93
N ARG A 283 14.15 -5.87 14.02
CA ARG A 283 15.40 -5.57 13.30
C ARG A 283 15.13 -4.91 11.98
N ALA A 284 15.82 -3.81 11.74
CA ALA A 284 15.82 -3.14 10.45
C ALA A 284 16.70 -3.91 9.45
N VAL A 285 16.15 -4.18 8.28
CA VAL A 285 16.85 -4.76 7.13
C VAL A 285 16.50 -3.97 5.87
N PRO A 286 17.45 -3.74 4.95
CA PRO A 286 17.12 -3.09 3.69
C PRO A 286 16.28 -4.04 2.82
N LEU A 287 15.17 -3.50 2.31
CA LEU A 287 14.27 -4.15 1.37
C LEU A 287 14.16 -3.28 0.12
N HIS A 288 14.54 -3.83 -1.02
CA HIS A 288 14.33 -3.24 -2.33
C HIS A 288 13.38 -4.12 -3.14
N THR A 289 12.45 -3.54 -3.91
CA THR A 289 11.62 -4.30 -4.84
C THR A 289 11.52 -3.62 -6.19
N ASP A 290 11.59 -4.43 -7.27
CA ASP A 290 11.14 -4.06 -8.60
C ASP A 290 9.82 -4.80 -8.87
N PHE A 291 8.80 -4.11 -9.31
CA PHE A 291 7.51 -4.73 -9.53
C PHE A 291 6.85 -4.32 -10.84
N HIS A 292 6.13 -5.25 -11.40
CA HIS A 292 5.13 -5.06 -12.42
C HIS A 292 3.77 -5.42 -11.84
N ALA A 293 2.78 -4.56 -11.97
CA ALA A 293 1.46 -4.78 -11.39
C ALA A 293 0.35 -4.29 -12.33
N THR A 294 -0.81 -4.89 -12.19
CA THR A 294 -2.05 -4.37 -12.74
C THR A 294 -2.93 -3.92 -11.59
N VAL A 295 -3.45 -2.71 -11.68
CA VAL A 295 -4.30 -2.09 -10.67
C VAL A 295 -5.67 -1.81 -11.27
N ASP A 296 -6.71 -2.31 -10.66
CA ASP A 296 -8.06 -1.85 -10.92
C ASP A 296 -8.35 -0.58 -10.09
N GLY A 297 -8.27 0.57 -10.74
CA GLY A 297 -8.53 1.87 -10.10
C GLY A 297 -9.98 2.06 -9.66
N THR A 298 -10.90 1.18 -10.07
CA THR A 298 -12.32 1.23 -9.68
C THR A 298 -12.63 0.43 -8.42
N SER A 299 -11.86 -0.63 -8.15
CA SER A 299 -12.01 -1.48 -6.95
C SER A 299 -10.86 -1.35 -5.96
N GLY A 300 -9.69 -0.95 -6.42
CA GLY A 300 -8.45 -0.92 -5.65
C GLY A 300 -7.76 -2.28 -5.58
N ASP A 301 -8.15 -3.25 -6.42
CA ASP A 301 -7.49 -4.55 -6.51
C ASP A 301 -6.15 -4.44 -7.23
N ILE A 302 -5.15 -5.15 -6.72
CA ILE A 302 -3.78 -5.14 -7.26
C ILE A 302 -3.36 -6.56 -7.58
N TYR A 303 -2.86 -6.76 -8.80
CA TYR A 303 -2.31 -8.03 -9.28
C TYR A 303 -0.82 -7.84 -9.56
N LEU A 304 0.03 -8.59 -8.87
CA LEU A 304 1.49 -8.47 -8.91
C LEU A 304 2.09 -9.54 -9.83
N GLN A 305 2.94 -9.15 -10.83
CA GLN A 305 3.49 -10.04 -11.85
C GLN A 305 4.82 -9.53 -12.39
N PRO A 306 5.93 -10.20 -12.23
CA PRO A 306 6.46 -10.66 -10.96
C PRO A 306 7.04 -9.50 -10.14
N VAL A 307 7.06 -9.64 -8.86
CA VAL A 307 7.83 -8.74 -7.95
C VAL A 307 9.17 -9.40 -7.67
N LYS A 308 10.26 -8.71 -7.99
CA LYS A 308 11.61 -9.10 -7.61
C LYS A 308 11.99 -8.32 -6.36
N ALA A 309 12.26 -8.99 -5.27
CA ALA A 309 12.65 -8.35 -4.03
C ALA A 309 14.04 -8.78 -3.59
N LYS A 310 14.79 -7.83 -3.04
CA LYS A 310 16.12 -8.04 -2.46
C LYS A 310 16.08 -7.70 -0.99
N ILE A 311 16.46 -8.68 -0.15
CA ILE A 311 16.61 -8.53 1.30
C ILE A 311 18.07 -8.84 1.61
N LEU A 312 18.82 -7.82 2.03
CA LEU A 312 20.28 -7.95 2.25
C LEU A 312 20.98 -8.53 1.00
N ASN A 313 21.44 -9.79 1.07
CA ASN A 313 22.13 -10.48 -0.02
C ASN A 313 21.25 -11.51 -0.74
N SER A 314 19.99 -11.63 -0.34
CA SER A 314 19.06 -12.64 -0.85
C SER A 314 18.04 -12.04 -1.78
N TRP A 315 17.78 -12.74 -2.90
CA TRP A 315 16.74 -12.40 -3.86
C TRP A 315 15.57 -13.36 -3.72
N LEU A 316 14.37 -12.79 -3.85
CA LEU A 316 13.13 -13.55 -3.94
C LEU A 316 12.28 -13.03 -5.10
N VAL A 317 11.41 -13.88 -5.60
CA VAL A 317 10.38 -13.53 -6.59
C VAL A 317 9.03 -13.85 -5.99
N ALA A 318 8.11 -12.90 -6.09
CA ALA A 318 6.73 -13.07 -5.66
C ALA A 318 5.76 -12.77 -6.80
N ASN A 319 4.68 -13.55 -6.89
CA ASN A 319 3.53 -13.29 -7.75
C ASN A 319 2.28 -13.42 -6.92
N GLY A 320 1.24 -12.69 -7.26
CA GLY A 320 -0.02 -12.81 -6.52
C GLY A 320 -0.88 -11.57 -6.59
N SER A 321 -1.63 -11.32 -5.54
CA SER A 321 -2.60 -10.24 -5.54
C SER A 321 -2.83 -9.66 -4.15
N ALA A 322 -3.31 -8.42 -4.13
CA ALA A 322 -3.91 -7.77 -2.98
C ALA A 322 -5.33 -7.36 -3.38
N VAL A 323 -6.31 -8.17 -3.03
CA VAL A 323 -7.71 -8.00 -3.45
C VAL A 323 -8.54 -7.51 -2.28
N ARG A 324 -9.39 -6.56 -2.54
CA ARG A 324 -10.29 -6.01 -1.54
C ARG A 324 -11.39 -7.01 -1.19
N THR A 325 -11.57 -7.28 0.09
CA THR A 325 -12.62 -8.17 0.60
C THR A 325 -13.70 -7.35 1.32
N ARG A 326 -14.93 -7.88 1.34
CA ARG A 326 -16.07 -7.22 2.00
C ARG A 326 -16.17 -7.58 3.47
N ASP A 327 -15.89 -8.83 3.82
CA ASP A 327 -16.02 -9.35 5.18
C ASP A 327 -14.88 -10.34 5.48
N PRO A 328 -13.95 -9.99 6.38
CA PRO A 328 -13.71 -8.65 6.95
C PRO A 328 -13.16 -7.68 5.91
N ASP A 329 -13.40 -6.35 6.11
CA ASP A 329 -12.91 -5.33 5.20
C ASP A 329 -11.41 -5.17 5.23
N GLY A 330 -10.86 -4.89 4.07
CA GLY A 330 -9.46 -4.64 3.83
C GLY A 330 -8.98 -5.39 2.60
N HIS A 331 -7.66 -5.45 2.45
CA HIS A 331 -7.06 -6.22 1.37
C HIS A 331 -6.59 -7.57 1.90
N ARG A 332 -7.02 -8.63 1.22
CA ARG A 332 -6.42 -9.96 1.35
C ARG A 332 -5.22 -10.00 0.43
N VAL A 333 -4.05 -10.23 0.98
CA VAL A 333 -2.82 -10.40 0.20
C VAL A 333 -2.52 -11.88 0.07
N GLU A 334 -2.37 -12.36 -1.16
CA GLU A 334 -1.99 -13.74 -1.47
C GLU A 334 -0.81 -13.73 -2.43
N LEU A 335 0.30 -14.33 -2.02
CA LEU A 335 1.53 -14.38 -2.81
C LEU A 335 2.09 -15.79 -2.88
N ASP A 336 2.53 -16.17 -4.06
CA ASP A 336 3.44 -17.29 -4.27
C ASP A 336 4.87 -16.75 -4.25
N VAL A 337 5.66 -17.14 -3.25
CA VAL A 337 7.02 -16.64 -3.01
C VAL A 337 8.03 -17.74 -3.27
N VAL A 338 9.05 -17.43 -4.06
CA VAL A 338 10.14 -18.34 -4.42
C VAL A 338 11.49 -17.68 -4.14
N ILE A 339 12.35 -18.42 -3.43
CA ILE A 339 13.77 -18.14 -3.27
C ILE A 339 14.53 -19.32 -3.86
N GLU A 340 15.18 -19.11 -5.00
CA GLU A 340 15.98 -20.17 -5.64
C GLU A 340 17.35 -20.32 -4.99
N ARG A 341 17.94 -19.23 -4.52
CA ARG A 341 19.24 -19.22 -3.84
C ARG A 341 19.34 -17.97 -2.97
N GLY A 342 19.05 -18.10 -1.69
CA GLY A 342 19.22 -17.07 -0.68
C GLY A 342 20.14 -17.52 0.44
N LYS A 343 20.40 -16.62 1.38
CA LYS A 343 21.07 -16.90 2.64
C LYS A 343 20.02 -17.02 3.74
N ILE A 344 20.00 -18.14 4.46
CA ILE A 344 19.02 -18.35 5.54
C ILE A 344 19.14 -17.29 6.64
N GLU A 345 20.37 -16.85 6.93
CA GLU A 345 20.64 -15.79 7.89
C GLU A 345 19.98 -14.45 7.55
N ASP A 346 19.83 -14.12 6.26
CA ASP A 346 19.14 -12.89 5.83
C ASP A 346 17.64 -12.94 6.19
N LEU A 347 17.01 -14.09 5.99
CA LEU A 347 15.60 -14.31 6.35
C LEU A 347 15.41 -14.33 7.87
N LEU A 348 16.31 -14.99 8.58
CA LEU A 348 16.25 -15.07 10.04
C LEU A 348 16.44 -13.71 10.72
N LYS A 349 17.28 -12.83 10.16
CA LYS A 349 17.39 -11.44 10.65
C LYS A 349 16.06 -10.70 10.65
N MET A 350 15.22 -10.98 9.67
CA MET A 350 13.88 -10.38 9.58
C MET A 350 12.87 -11.06 10.52
N ALA A 351 13.03 -12.37 10.77
CA ALA A 351 12.03 -13.18 11.48
C ALA A 351 12.30 -13.32 12.99
N ILE A 352 13.57 -13.23 13.45
CA ILE A 352 13.95 -13.48 14.85
C ILE A 352 14.86 -12.39 15.44
N ARG A 353 14.78 -12.22 16.76
CA ARG A 353 15.59 -11.20 17.49
C ARG A 353 17.03 -11.60 17.75
N THR A 354 17.39 -12.86 17.57
CA THR A 354 18.73 -13.39 17.92
C THR A 354 19.81 -12.82 17.01
N ASP A 355 20.93 -12.36 17.58
CA ASP A 355 22.11 -11.89 16.88
C ASP A 355 23.38 -12.52 17.49
N PRO A 356 24.23 -13.18 16.69
CA PRO A 356 24.03 -13.51 15.28
C PRO A 356 22.84 -14.47 15.06
N PRO A 357 22.32 -14.60 13.81
CA PRO A 357 21.31 -15.60 13.47
C PRO A 357 21.77 -17.00 13.85
N ILE A 358 20.86 -17.83 14.34
CA ILE A 358 21.17 -19.15 14.90
C ILE A 358 21.81 -20.14 13.92
N ILE A 359 21.61 -19.93 12.62
CA ILE A 359 22.10 -20.79 11.54
C ILE A 359 22.43 -19.95 10.31
N THR A 360 23.46 -20.34 9.58
CA THR A 360 23.85 -19.80 8.28
C THR A 360 23.80 -20.90 7.23
N GLY A 361 23.69 -20.54 5.94
CA GLY A 361 23.67 -21.52 4.84
C GLY A 361 22.86 -21.03 3.64
N ILE A 362 22.89 -21.83 2.58
CA ILE A 362 22.15 -21.51 1.34
C ILE A 362 20.73 -22.06 1.45
N VAL A 363 19.75 -21.17 1.35
CA VAL A 363 18.32 -21.55 1.41
C VAL A 363 17.67 -21.52 0.03
N ARG A 364 16.85 -22.52 -0.22
CA ARG A 364 15.79 -22.55 -1.24
C ARG A 364 14.46 -22.60 -0.53
N LEU A 365 13.50 -21.79 -0.97
CA LEU A 365 12.18 -21.70 -0.35
C LEU A 365 11.11 -21.56 -1.42
N LYS A 366 10.04 -22.31 -1.28
CA LYS A 366 8.79 -22.11 -2.03
C LYS A 366 7.65 -22.08 -1.03
N THR A 367 6.93 -20.97 -0.97
CA THR A 367 5.83 -20.81 -0.01
C THR A 367 4.70 -19.99 -0.58
N LYS A 368 3.49 -20.35 -0.21
CA LYS A 368 2.31 -19.53 -0.35
C LYS A 368 2.18 -18.67 0.91
N LEU A 369 2.00 -17.39 0.69
CA LEU A 369 1.75 -16.40 1.73
C LEU A 369 0.31 -15.93 1.61
N SER A 370 -0.44 -15.99 2.69
CA SER A 370 -1.76 -15.38 2.79
C SER A 370 -1.78 -14.46 4.01
N LEU A 371 -2.19 -13.22 3.78
CA LEU A 371 -2.40 -12.22 4.82
C LEU A 371 -3.85 -11.73 4.73
N PRO A 372 -4.76 -12.31 5.52
CA PRO A 372 -6.14 -11.85 5.57
C PRO A 372 -6.22 -10.45 6.18
N PRO A 373 -7.23 -9.64 5.84
CA PRO A 373 -7.47 -8.37 6.50
C PRO A 373 -7.83 -8.56 7.97
N GLY A 374 -7.62 -7.53 8.79
CA GLY A 374 -8.00 -7.57 10.22
C GLY A 374 -7.16 -6.62 11.09
N GLU A 375 -7.53 -6.53 12.35
CA GLU A 375 -6.93 -5.64 13.35
C GLU A 375 -5.65 -6.19 14.04
N PRO A 376 -5.48 -7.54 14.22
CA PRO A 376 -4.25 -8.05 14.83
C PRO A 376 -3.01 -7.72 14.02
N ASP A 377 -1.84 -7.78 14.66
CA ASP A 377 -0.54 -7.58 14.02
C ASP A 377 -0.36 -8.50 12.80
N VAL A 378 0.38 -8.01 11.81
CA VAL A 378 0.72 -8.79 10.60
C VAL A 378 1.28 -10.16 10.96
N ALA A 379 2.19 -10.25 11.94
CA ALA A 379 2.80 -11.51 12.35
C ALA A 379 1.78 -12.56 12.86
N ASN A 380 0.71 -12.12 13.51
CA ASN A 380 -0.34 -13.01 14.02
C ASN A 380 -1.36 -13.43 12.95
N ARG A 381 -1.55 -12.60 11.90
CA ARG A 381 -2.45 -12.89 10.78
C ARG A 381 -1.78 -13.63 9.65
N LEU A 382 -0.44 -13.52 9.56
CA LEU A 382 0.33 -14.11 8.47
C LEU A 382 0.17 -15.63 8.46
N GLN A 383 -0.20 -16.16 7.31
CA GLN A 383 -0.27 -17.58 7.04
C GLN A 383 0.75 -17.92 5.95
N LEU A 384 1.55 -18.94 6.20
CA LEU A 384 2.50 -19.48 5.24
C LEU A 384 2.27 -20.98 5.10
N ALA A 385 2.46 -21.50 3.90
CA ALA A 385 2.50 -22.94 3.67
C ALA A 385 3.50 -23.22 2.55
N GLY A 386 4.51 -24.07 2.83
CA GLY A 386 5.56 -24.26 1.86
C GLY A 386 6.58 -25.32 2.24
N ASN A 387 7.64 -25.34 1.45
CA ASN A 387 8.80 -26.19 1.67
C ASN A 387 10.08 -25.40 1.56
N PHE A 388 11.09 -25.86 2.28
CA PHE A 388 12.41 -25.26 2.26
C PHE A 388 13.50 -26.33 2.22
N GLN A 389 14.66 -25.90 1.74
CA GLN A 389 15.90 -26.65 1.82
C GLN A 389 17.03 -25.70 2.19
N VAL A 390 17.80 -26.03 3.22
CA VAL A 390 19.05 -25.32 3.58
C VAL A 390 20.21 -26.27 3.32
N SER A 391 21.15 -25.84 2.52
CA SER A 391 22.35 -26.62 2.21
C SER A 391 23.58 -25.97 2.82
N GLY A 392 24.50 -26.80 3.31
CA GLY A 392 25.72 -26.34 3.95
C GLY A 392 25.46 -25.53 5.24
N ALA A 393 24.44 -25.92 5.98
CA ALA A 393 24.04 -25.26 7.20
C ALA A 393 25.12 -25.35 8.28
N HIS A 394 25.38 -24.24 8.96
CA HIS A 394 26.29 -24.13 10.08
C HIS A 394 25.62 -23.36 11.23
N PHE A 395 25.68 -23.90 12.44
CA PHE A 395 25.11 -23.27 13.62
C PHE A 395 26.12 -22.29 14.23
N THR A 396 25.69 -21.06 14.45
CA THR A 396 26.55 -19.97 14.95
C THR A 396 26.91 -20.09 16.42
N ASN A 397 26.24 -21.00 17.14
CA ASN A 397 26.60 -21.30 18.53
C ASN A 397 27.58 -22.49 18.57
N ASP A 398 28.83 -22.23 18.98
CA ASP A 398 29.91 -23.21 19.01
C ASP A 398 29.59 -24.47 19.81
N LYS A 399 28.81 -24.31 20.90
CA LYS A 399 28.39 -25.46 21.74
C LYS A 399 27.42 -26.38 20.99
N ILE A 400 26.50 -25.76 20.19
CA ILE A 400 25.54 -26.52 19.37
C ILE A 400 26.29 -27.17 18.20
N GLN A 401 27.13 -26.42 17.49
CA GLN A 401 27.91 -26.92 16.36
C GLN A 401 28.84 -28.06 16.84
N GLY A 402 29.57 -27.90 17.91
CA GLY A 402 30.44 -28.95 18.45
C GLY A 402 29.67 -30.22 18.86
N LYS A 403 28.43 -30.12 19.35
CA LYS A 403 27.59 -31.31 19.58
C LYS A 403 27.17 -32.01 18.29
N ILE A 404 26.94 -31.26 17.20
CA ILE A 404 26.59 -31.79 15.88
C ILE A 404 27.79 -32.46 15.28
N ASP A 405 29.00 -31.86 15.40
CA ASP A 405 30.25 -32.44 14.92
C ASP A 405 30.57 -33.74 15.65
N ALA A 406 30.44 -33.73 16.98
CA ALA A 406 30.62 -34.95 17.79
C ALA A 406 29.61 -36.05 17.46
N LEU A 407 28.33 -35.66 17.22
CA LEU A 407 27.31 -36.62 16.78
C LEU A 407 27.68 -37.24 15.43
N SER A 408 28.09 -36.42 14.46
CA SER A 408 28.52 -36.88 13.14
C SER A 408 29.66 -37.88 13.23
N MET A 409 30.74 -37.54 13.99
CA MET A 409 31.89 -38.41 14.14
C MET A 409 31.54 -39.75 14.83
N ARG A 410 30.75 -39.70 15.88
CA ARG A 410 30.28 -40.90 16.59
C ARG A 410 29.42 -41.78 15.68
N SER A 411 28.54 -41.16 14.91
CA SER A 411 27.63 -41.87 13.98
C SER A 411 28.35 -42.53 12.82
N GLN A 412 29.56 -42.08 12.50
CA GLN A 412 30.48 -42.73 11.55
C GLN A 412 31.35 -43.81 12.20
N GLY A 413 31.17 -44.10 13.48
CA GLY A 413 31.98 -45.06 14.22
C GLY A 413 33.38 -44.56 14.59
N LYS A 414 33.58 -43.25 14.64
CA LYS A 414 34.86 -42.59 14.96
C LYS A 414 34.81 -41.82 16.30
N PRO A 415 34.43 -42.47 17.43
CA PRO A 415 34.19 -41.78 18.70
C PRO A 415 35.41 -41.14 19.31
N LYS A 416 36.64 -41.57 18.94
CA LYS A 416 37.89 -40.96 19.41
C LYS A 416 38.07 -39.55 18.81
N LEU A 417 37.76 -39.36 17.52
CA LEU A 417 37.84 -38.06 16.87
C LEU A 417 36.79 -37.08 17.41
N ALA A 418 35.67 -37.57 17.96
CA ALA A 418 34.63 -36.77 18.60
C ALA A 418 35.06 -36.16 19.95
N GLN A 419 36.24 -36.53 20.49
CA GLN A 419 36.82 -36.02 21.74
C GLN A 419 37.91 -34.98 21.49
N ASP A 420 38.44 -34.90 20.26
CA ASP A 420 39.44 -33.91 19.87
C ASP A 420 38.77 -32.59 19.51
N ASN A 421 39.14 -31.51 20.20
CA ASN A 421 38.61 -30.15 19.94
C ASN A 421 39.04 -29.57 18.59
N ASN A 422 39.79 -30.30 17.77
CA ASN A 422 40.23 -29.93 16.41
C ASN A 422 39.47 -30.69 15.29
N SER A 423 38.26 -31.19 15.56
CA SER A 423 37.46 -31.83 14.53
C SER A 423 37.03 -30.79 13.47
N GLU A 424 37.12 -31.17 12.19
CA GLU A 424 36.57 -30.36 11.09
C GLU A 424 35.08 -30.05 11.33
N GLU A 425 34.72 -28.78 11.20
CA GLU A 425 33.30 -28.36 11.29
C GLU A 425 32.46 -29.04 10.22
N VAL A 426 31.45 -29.75 10.66
CA VAL A 426 30.58 -30.51 9.79
C VAL A 426 29.46 -29.62 9.27
N ARG A 427 29.32 -29.55 7.96
CA ARG A 427 28.19 -28.90 7.33
C ARG A 427 26.98 -29.80 7.28
N SER A 428 25.82 -29.22 7.56
CA SER A 428 24.54 -29.92 7.63
C SER A 428 23.65 -29.58 6.45
N ASP A 429 22.75 -30.48 6.10
CA ASP A 429 21.65 -30.20 5.19
C ASP A 429 20.33 -30.35 5.94
N MET A 430 19.42 -29.42 5.68
CA MET A 430 18.09 -29.39 6.28
C MET A 430 17.04 -29.23 5.18
N LYS A 431 15.91 -29.92 5.28
CA LYS A 431 14.76 -29.70 4.42
C LYS A 431 13.47 -29.99 5.18
N GLY A 432 12.40 -29.32 4.81
CA GLY A 432 11.14 -29.52 5.48
C GLY A 432 9.95 -28.95 4.75
N THR A 433 8.78 -29.39 5.18
CA THR A 433 7.49 -28.81 4.83
C THR A 433 6.90 -28.17 6.07
N PHE A 434 6.48 -26.95 5.94
CA PHE A 434 5.99 -26.16 7.07
C PHE A 434 4.70 -25.43 6.74
N SER A 435 3.98 -25.07 7.79
CA SER A 435 2.90 -24.10 7.78
C SER A 435 3.05 -23.14 8.96
N LEU A 436 2.68 -21.88 8.77
CA LEU A 436 2.60 -20.86 9.80
C LEU A 436 1.15 -20.40 9.91
N SER A 437 0.61 -20.37 11.10
CA SER A 437 -0.69 -19.78 11.39
C SER A 437 -0.73 -19.35 12.86
N ASN A 438 -1.32 -18.17 13.14
CA ASN A 438 -1.43 -17.62 14.49
C ASN A 438 -0.11 -17.57 15.28
N GLY A 439 0.99 -17.24 14.59
CA GLY A 439 2.31 -17.17 15.19
C GLY A 439 2.95 -18.53 15.52
N LEU A 440 2.33 -19.65 15.13
CA LEU A 440 2.85 -21.01 15.33
C LEU A 440 3.28 -21.63 14.01
N ILE A 441 4.54 -22.03 13.91
CA ILE A 441 5.08 -22.80 12.79
C ILE A 441 4.89 -24.29 13.11
N SER A 442 4.27 -25.02 12.20
CA SER A 442 4.12 -26.47 12.25
C SER A 442 4.93 -27.12 11.13
N PHE A 443 5.76 -28.09 11.47
CA PHE A 443 6.52 -28.90 10.53
C PHE A 443 5.89 -30.27 10.39
N SER A 444 5.26 -30.54 9.26
CA SER A 444 4.75 -31.87 8.94
C SER A 444 5.89 -32.82 8.59
N GLN A 445 7.01 -32.29 8.13
CA GLN A 445 8.24 -33.02 7.85
C GLN A 445 9.42 -32.07 8.03
N LEU A 446 10.37 -32.44 8.89
CA LEU A 446 11.65 -31.77 9.06
C LEU A 446 12.76 -32.83 9.03
N GLN A 447 13.60 -32.77 8.02
CA GLN A 447 14.75 -33.64 7.87
C GLN A 447 16.03 -32.84 8.08
N PHE A 448 16.90 -33.38 8.91
CA PHE A 448 18.23 -32.86 9.16
C PHE A 448 19.24 -33.96 8.88
N ARG A 449 20.32 -33.65 8.17
CA ARG A 449 21.34 -34.61 7.76
C ARG A 449 22.73 -34.04 8.02
N VAL A 450 23.55 -34.86 8.66
CA VAL A 450 25.01 -34.70 8.72
C VAL A 450 25.63 -36.04 8.31
N PRO A 451 26.96 -36.10 7.99
CA PRO A 451 27.61 -37.38 7.70
C PRO A 451 27.39 -38.40 8.84
N GLY A 452 26.91 -39.58 8.50
CA GLY A 452 26.58 -40.65 9.45
C GLY A 452 25.27 -40.51 10.21
N THR A 453 24.52 -39.37 10.06
CA THR A 453 23.28 -39.14 10.81
C THR A 453 22.17 -38.60 9.94
N ARG A 454 20.95 -39.14 10.09
CA ARG A 454 19.69 -38.61 9.54
C ARG A 454 18.68 -38.47 10.65
N VAL A 455 18.13 -37.26 10.79
CA VAL A 455 17.08 -36.93 11.77
C VAL A 455 15.81 -36.61 11.02
N ASN A 456 14.69 -37.25 11.37
CA ASN A 456 13.37 -36.94 10.84
C ASN A 456 12.49 -36.54 12.02
N LEU A 457 11.99 -35.33 11.98
CA LEU A 457 11.13 -34.76 13.03
C LEU A 457 9.82 -34.28 12.44
N THR A 458 8.84 -34.23 13.29
CA THR A 458 7.58 -33.46 13.15
C THR A 458 7.38 -32.65 14.39
N GLY A 459 6.72 -31.51 14.31
CA GLY A 459 6.51 -30.71 15.51
C GLY A 459 6.19 -29.27 15.23
N THR A 460 6.23 -28.48 16.29
CA THR A 460 5.84 -27.08 16.27
C THR A 460 6.89 -26.17 16.89
N TYR A 461 6.88 -24.92 16.46
CA TYR A 461 7.72 -23.84 16.98
C TYR A 461 6.95 -22.53 17.01
N SER A 462 6.88 -21.88 18.16
CA SER A 462 6.25 -20.55 18.28
C SER A 462 7.21 -19.45 17.84
N LEU A 463 6.72 -18.46 17.08
CA LEU A 463 7.55 -17.36 16.54
C LEU A 463 8.18 -16.49 17.63
N ASP A 464 7.56 -16.40 18.80
CA ASP A 464 8.11 -15.70 19.97
C ASP A 464 9.27 -16.48 20.64
N GLY A 465 9.50 -17.74 20.21
CA GLY A 465 10.55 -18.60 20.73
C GLY A 465 10.25 -19.19 22.11
N ASN A 466 9.05 -19.03 22.63
CA ASN A 466 8.70 -19.45 23.99
C ASN A 466 8.42 -20.96 24.09
N GLN A 467 8.02 -21.59 23.00
CA GLN A 467 7.72 -23.02 23.00
C GLN A 467 8.13 -23.69 21.69
N PHE A 468 8.66 -24.89 21.80
CA PHE A 468 8.80 -25.82 20.70
C PHE A 468 8.60 -27.26 21.21
N ASP A 469 8.08 -28.09 20.31
CA ASP A 469 7.78 -29.47 20.58
C ASP A 469 7.97 -30.30 19.31
N PHE A 470 9.05 -31.09 19.27
CA PHE A 470 9.40 -31.93 18.15
C PHE A 470 9.54 -33.39 18.59
N HIS A 471 9.00 -34.26 17.79
CA HIS A 471 9.09 -35.71 17.93
C HIS A 471 9.59 -36.35 16.66
N GLY A 472 10.34 -37.45 16.78
CA GLY A 472 10.78 -38.15 15.61
C GLY A 472 11.83 -39.20 15.86
N LYS A 473 12.68 -39.40 14.87
CA LYS A 473 13.67 -40.48 14.87
C LYS A 473 15.01 -39.98 14.39
N VAL A 474 16.05 -40.41 15.06
CA VAL A 474 17.44 -40.29 14.65
C VAL A 474 17.94 -41.62 14.15
N ARG A 475 18.42 -41.67 12.93
CA ARG A 475 19.08 -42.82 12.34
C ARG A 475 20.58 -42.56 12.23
N LEU A 476 21.35 -43.46 12.79
CA LEU A 476 22.82 -43.40 12.87
C LEU A 476 23.39 -44.58 12.05
N ASP A 477 24.45 -44.32 11.29
CA ASP A 477 25.08 -45.37 10.46
C ASP A 477 25.84 -46.38 11.33
N ALA A 478 26.42 -45.97 12.47
CA ALA A 478 27.10 -46.82 13.42
C ALA A 478 26.14 -47.50 14.40
N LYS A 479 26.53 -48.69 14.90
CA LYS A 479 25.88 -49.33 16.03
C LYS A 479 26.15 -48.57 17.33
N LEU A 480 25.23 -48.67 18.31
CA LEU A 480 25.34 -47.98 19.59
C LEU A 480 26.67 -48.24 20.29
N SER A 481 27.12 -49.50 20.27
CA SER A 481 28.41 -49.92 20.81
C SER A 481 29.61 -49.25 20.14
N GLN A 482 29.49 -48.90 18.86
CA GLN A 482 30.58 -48.25 18.08
C GLN A 482 30.66 -46.73 18.32
N MET A 483 29.66 -46.14 18.92
CA MET A 483 29.55 -44.69 19.17
C MET A 483 30.28 -44.26 20.43
N VAL A 484 30.69 -45.16 21.25
CA VAL A 484 31.37 -44.96 22.54
C VAL A 484 32.74 -45.62 22.56
N THR A 485 33.65 -45.12 23.45
CA THR A 485 35.00 -45.65 23.60
C THR A 485 35.12 -46.50 24.85
N GLY A 486 36.12 -47.42 24.85
CA GLY A 486 36.50 -48.21 26.00
C GLY A 486 35.48 -49.27 26.41
N TRP A 487 35.43 -49.63 27.71
CA TRP A 487 34.59 -50.69 28.26
C TRP A 487 33.08 -50.47 28.03
N LYS A 488 32.65 -49.20 27.89
CA LYS A 488 31.26 -48.84 27.58
C LYS A 488 30.80 -49.42 26.22
N SER A 489 31.70 -49.54 25.25
CA SER A 489 31.42 -50.17 23.96
C SER A 489 31.03 -51.64 24.11
N ILE A 490 31.72 -52.35 25.01
CA ILE A 490 31.45 -53.75 25.26
C ILE A 490 30.09 -53.94 25.96
N LEU A 491 29.75 -53.11 26.91
CA LEU A 491 28.45 -53.12 27.62
C LEU A 491 27.26 -52.84 26.73
N LEU A 492 27.42 -52.06 25.65
CA LEU A 492 26.34 -51.71 24.75
C LEU A 492 26.12 -52.71 23.62
N LYS A 493 27.04 -53.61 23.36
CA LYS A 493 26.88 -54.69 22.33
C LYS A 493 25.57 -55.50 22.45
N PRO A 494 25.14 -55.93 23.64
CA PRO A 494 23.90 -56.68 23.81
C PRO A 494 22.64 -55.84 23.48
N VAL A 495 22.76 -54.50 23.54
CA VAL A 495 21.63 -53.59 23.33
C VAL A 495 21.51 -53.19 21.85
N ASP A 496 22.58 -53.34 21.05
CA ASP A 496 22.61 -53.02 19.61
C ASP A 496 21.41 -53.58 18.83
N PRO A 497 21.00 -54.86 19.01
CA PRO A 497 19.88 -55.43 18.27
C PRO A 497 18.52 -54.74 18.51
N PHE A 498 18.34 -54.17 19.69
CA PHE A 498 17.09 -53.46 20.02
C PHE A 498 16.91 -52.14 19.24
N PHE A 499 18.01 -51.52 18.87
CA PHE A 499 18.02 -50.26 18.15
C PHE A 499 18.42 -50.41 16.68
N SER A 500 18.82 -51.61 16.27
CA SER A 500 19.20 -51.87 14.88
C SER A 500 17.94 -52.12 14.02
N LYS A 501 17.92 -51.52 12.84
CA LYS A 501 16.90 -51.76 11.82
C LYS A 501 17.54 -52.33 10.56
N ASN A 502 17.04 -53.47 10.10
CA ASN A 502 17.57 -54.16 8.93
C ASN A 502 19.07 -54.50 8.99
N GLY A 503 19.59 -54.79 10.18
CA GLY A 503 20.96 -55.28 10.36
C GLY A 503 22.05 -54.22 10.26
N ALA A 504 21.77 -52.95 10.04
CA ALA A 504 22.74 -51.88 9.94
C ALA A 504 22.33 -50.62 10.71
N GLY A 505 23.26 -50.05 11.48
CA GLY A 505 23.09 -48.78 12.17
C GLY A 505 22.22 -48.83 13.43
N THR A 506 21.83 -47.66 13.88
CA THR A 506 20.99 -47.45 15.08
C THR A 506 19.84 -46.49 14.74
N GLU A 507 18.60 -46.83 15.14
CA GLU A 507 17.44 -45.93 15.05
C GLU A 507 16.93 -45.65 16.47
N VAL A 508 16.87 -44.37 16.85
CA VAL A 508 16.47 -43.93 18.21
C VAL A 508 15.32 -42.97 18.10
N PRO A 509 14.19 -43.24 18.80
CA PRO A 509 13.13 -42.24 18.92
C PRO A 509 13.56 -41.09 19.83
N VAL A 510 13.27 -39.87 19.40
CA VAL A 510 13.69 -38.64 20.11
C VAL A 510 12.56 -37.67 20.23
N GLN A 511 12.58 -36.92 21.34
CA GLN A 511 11.76 -35.72 21.53
C GLN A 511 12.65 -34.54 21.90
N ILE A 512 12.30 -33.37 21.37
CA ILE A 512 12.98 -32.11 21.63
C ILE A 512 11.89 -31.11 21.97
N ASN A 513 11.79 -30.69 23.22
CA ASN A 513 10.76 -29.78 23.67
C ASN A 513 11.31 -28.75 24.66
N GLY A 514 10.47 -27.82 25.11
CA GLY A 514 10.83 -26.78 26.05
C GLY A 514 10.84 -25.39 25.45
N THR A 515 11.73 -24.55 25.95
CA THR A 515 11.90 -23.18 25.51
C THR A 515 13.31 -22.96 24.95
N LYS A 516 13.51 -21.83 24.27
CA LYS A 516 14.84 -21.45 23.78
C LYS A 516 15.90 -21.35 24.89
N SER A 517 15.50 -20.92 26.10
CA SER A 517 16.38 -20.80 27.27
C SER A 517 16.59 -22.12 27.99
N ASP A 518 15.63 -23.04 27.90
CA ASP A 518 15.69 -24.34 28.58
C ASP A 518 15.18 -25.45 27.63
N PRO A 519 16.02 -25.89 26.64
CA PRO A 519 15.68 -26.97 25.73
C PRO A 519 15.90 -28.34 26.38
N TYR A 520 14.89 -29.18 26.31
CA TYR A 520 14.96 -30.57 26.73
C TYR A 520 15.15 -31.49 25.51
N PHE A 521 16.13 -32.39 25.59
CA PHE A 521 16.41 -33.43 24.61
C PHE A 521 16.28 -34.80 25.30
N GLY A 522 15.34 -35.61 24.83
CA GLY A 522 15.06 -36.89 25.45
C GLY A 522 14.77 -37.99 24.45
N LEU A 523 14.70 -39.22 24.95
CA LEU A 523 14.21 -40.36 24.19
C LEU A 523 12.69 -40.38 24.27
N ASP A 524 12.04 -40.59 23.12
CA ASP A 524 10.59 -40.72 23.02
C ASP A 524 10.16 -42.19 23.09
N PHE A 525 10.01 -42.73 24.29
CA PHE A 525 9.53 -44.09 24.48
C PHE A 525 8.00 -44.23 24.38
N GLY A 526 7.28 -43.22 23.90
CA GLY A 526 5.84 -43.19 23.79
C GLY A 526 5.17 -43.16 25.15
N ARG A 527 4.59 -42.05 25.59
CA ARG A 527 3.61 -42.05 26.68
C ARG A 527 2.50 -42.97 26.28
N LYS A 528 2.33 -44.08 27.00
CA LYS A 528 1.08 -44.87 26.96
C LYS A 528 -0.05 -43.87 27.23
N ASP A 529 -0.96 -43.76 26.29
CA ASP A 529 -2.18 -42.97 26.44
C ASP A 529 -2.91 -43.40 27.71
N GLU A 530 -2.77 -42.63 28.79
CA GLU A 530 -3.55 -42.83 30.03
C GLU A 530 -5.04 -42.53 29.84
N SER A 531 -5.45 -42.05 28.66
CA SER A 531 -6.86 -41.83 28.29
C SER A 531 -7.68 -43.11 28.08
N LYS A 532 -7.05 -44.29 27.97
CA LYS A 532 -7.78 -45.60 27.82
C LYS A 532 -8.06 -46.34 29.11
N THR A 533 -7.62 -45.84 30.27
CA THR A 533 -7.81 -46.52 31.56
C THR A 533 -9.01 -46.02 32.37
N LEU A 534 -9.66 -44.94 31.94
CA LEU A 534 -10.83 -44.38 32.63
C LEU A 534 -12.20 -44.85 32.14
N VAL A 535 -12.27 -45.69 31.09
CA VAL A 535 -13.54 -46.21 30.54
C VAL A 535 -13.83 -47.65 30.95
N LYS A 536 -13.04 -48.28 31.85
CA LYS A 536 -13.28 -49.65 32.34
C LYS A 536 -13.58 -49.74 33.82
N LYS A 537 -14.10 -48.67 34.45
CA LYS A 537 -14.70 -48.71 35.79
C LYS A 537 -15.92 -47.77 35.83
N GLN A 538 -16.99 -48.17 35.22
CA GLN A 538 -18.39 -47.92 35.58
C GLN A 538 -19.23 -49.11 35.15
#